data_3b3244b0dff16fb49d89744632c3c9a8
#
_entry.id   3b3244b0dff16fb49d89744632c3c9a8
#
_cell.length_a   1.000
_cell.length_b   1.000
_cell.length_c   1.000
_cell.angle_alpha   90.00
_cell.angle_beta   90.00
_cell.angle_gamma   90.00
#
_symmetry.space_group_name_H-M   'P 1'
#
loop_
_entity.id
_entity.type
_entity.pdbx_description
1 polymer ?
#
loop_
_entity_poly.entity_id
_entity_poly.type
_entity_poly.pdbx_seq_one_letter_code
_entity_poly.pdbx_strand_id
1 'polypeptide(L)'
;MARPFTFAATIEVIADAVPDHMAVITENRRLTFRELDDRATQLAHALAARGVGAGDHVGLYLHNGTEYVEGMLGCWKIRAVPVNVNYRYVEDELVYLFDDADLVSVVHHREFAPTIAAVTHRVPGVTSFLYVEDGSGADISGLDTSAHPVAEYEAALAEQSTERDFAERSGDDLYILYTGGTTGMPKGVMWRQEDIFFAAMDGSAMGVAPRPETPEDLAERVKLSGGTLTMATAFIRGRLQ
;
A
#
# COMPACT_ATOMS: atom_id res chain seq x y z
N MET A 1 15.82 -17.65 -11.31
CA MET A 1 16.16 -17.43 -9.87
C MET A 1 14.90 -17.59 -9.05
N ALA A 2 14.98 -17.98 -7.77
CA ALA A 2 13.81 -17.96 -6.88
C ALA A 2 13.33 -16.52 -6.71
N ARG A 3 12.01 -16.30 -6.61
CA ARG A 3 11.45 -14.98 -6.32
C ARG A 3 11.90 -14.51 -4.94
N PRO A 4 12.27 -13.23 -4.75
CA PRO A 4 12.59 -12.70 -3.42
C PRO A 4 11.34 -12.64 -2.55
N PHE A 5 11.51 -12.73 -1.23
CA PHE A 5 10.41 -12.52 -0.29
C PHE A 5 10.09 -11.02 -0.19
N THR A 6 9.21 -10.55 -1.08
CA THR A 6 8.60 -9.23 -0.99
C THR A 6 7.11 -9.40 -0.72
N PHE A 7 6.47 -8.38 -0.13
CA PHE A 7 5.04 -8.45 0.15
C PHE A 7 4.21 -8.64 -1.12
N ALA A 8 4.58 -7.95 -2.20
CA ALA A 8 3.90 -8.11 -3.48
C ALA A 8 4.06 -9.54 -4.03
N ALA A 9 5.29 -10.11 -4.04
CA ALA A 9 5.50 -11.48 -4.52
C ALA A 9 4.72 -12.51 -3.68
N THR A 10 4.67 -12.31 -2.37
CA THR A 10 3.91 -13.18 -1.46
C THR A 10 2.41 -13.17 -1.77
N ILE A 11 1.81 -12.00 -1.98
CA ILE A 11 0.38 -11.90 -2.32
C ILE A 11 0.11 -12.43 -3.71
N GLU A 12 0.97 -12.18 -4.69
CA GLU A 12 0.82 -12.69 -6.06
C GLU A 12 0.79 -14.23 -6.11
N VAL A 13 1.70 -14.91 -5.40
CA VAL A 13 1.69 -16.39 -5.38
C VAL A 13 0.44 -16.94 -4.68
N ILE A 14 -0.07 -16.25 -3.68
CA ILE A 14 -1.33 -16.62 -3.01
C ILE A 14 -2.52 -16.37 -3.94
N ALA A 15 -2.56 -15.23 -4.64
CA ALA A 15 -3.61 -14.91 -5.60
C ALA A 15 -3.66 -15.95 -6.75
N ASP A 16 -2.50 -16.41 -7.22
CA ASP A 16 -2.41 -17.46 -8.23
C ASP A 16 -2.90 -18.83 -7.69
N ALA A 17 -2.67 -19.09 -6.41
CA ALA A 17 -2.98 -20.38 -5.78
C ALA A 17 -4.45 -20.52 -5.39
N VAL A 18 -5.07 -19.45 -4.88
CA VAL A 18 -6.44 -19.43 -4.35
C VAL A 18 -7.20 -18.17 -4.77
N PRO A 19 -7.31 -17.90 -6.08
CA PRO A 19 -7.78 -16.62 -6.63
C PRO A 19 -9.17 -16.20 -6.13
N ASP A 20 -10.05 -17.16 -5.94
CA ASP A 20 -11.46 -16.90 -5.63
C ASP A 20 -11.75 -16.85 -4.11
N HIS A 21 -10.72 -17.07 -3.26
CA HIS A 21 -10.88 -16.89 -1.82
C HIS A 21 -10.90 -15.40 -1.44
N MET A 22 -11.63 -15.09 -0.35
CA MET A 22 -11.71 -13.71 0.17
C MET A 22 -10.38 -13.26 0.74
N ALA A 23 -9.83 -12.19 0.18
CA ALA A 23 -8.59 -11.55 0.65
C ALA A 23 -8.89 -10.42 1.64
N VAL A 24 -9.83 -9.54 1.31
CA VAL A 24 -10.19 -8.38 2.14
C VAL A 24 -11.70 -8.34 2.33
N ILE A 25 -12.14 -8.09 3.56
CA ILE A 25 -13.54 -7.88 3.90
C ILE A 25 -13.61 -6.61 4.75
N THR A 26 -14.30 -5.62 4.24
CA THR A 26 -14.66 -4.39 4.96
C THR A 26 -16.18 -4.33 5.14
N GLU A 27 -16.68 -3.29 5.79
CA GLU A 27 -18.13 -3.09 5.95
C GLU A 27 -18.84 -3.00 4.58
N ASN A 28 -18.23 -2.30 3.64
CA ASN A 28 -18.86 -1.92 2.36
C ASN A 28 -18.34 -2.72 1.16
N ARG A 29 -17.22 -3.43 1.29
CA ARG A 29 -16.57 -4.09 0.16
C ARG A 29 -15.93 -5.42 0.54
N ARG A 30 -15.95 -6.35 -0.42
CA ARG A 30 -15.27 -7.64 -0.31
C ARG A 30 -14.47 -7.85 -1.59
N LEU A 31 -13.22 -8.25 -1.43
CA LEU A 31 -12.35 -8.58 -2.55
C LEU A 31 -11.80 -9.99 -2.38
N THR A 32 -11.83 -10.74 -3.45
CA THR A 32 -11.06 -11.98 -3.58
C THR A 32 -9.58 -11.66 -3.75
N PHE A 33 -8.69 -12.67 -3.65
CA PHE A 33 -7.28 -12.46 -3.90
C PHE A 33 -7.01 -12.01 -5.34
N ARG A 34 -7.75 -12.52 -6.32
CA ARG A 34 -7.67 -12.08 -7.71
C ARG A 34 -8.02 -10.61 -7.85
N GLU A 35 -9.19 -10.22 -7.34
CA GLU A 35 -9.66 -8.83 -7.42
C GLU A 35 -8.69 -7.86 -6.73
N LEU A 36 -8.19 -8.24 -5.55
CA LEU A 36 -7.20 -7.43 -4.84
C LEU A 36 -5.91 -7.26 -5.65
N ASP A 37 -5.42 -8.35 -6.25
CA ASP A 37 -4.20 -8.33 -7.03
C ASP A 37 -4.35 -7.53 -8.33
N ASP A 38 -5.45 -7.73 -9.05
CA ASP A 38 -5.79 -6.99 -10.27
C ASP A 38 -5.84 -5.47 -9.99
N ARG A 39 -6.56 -5.07 -8.94
CA ARG A 39 -6.70 -3.66 -8.55
C ARG A 39 -5.38 -3.04 -8.07
N ALA A 40 -4.60 -3.79 -7.28
CA ALA A 40 -3.27 -3.34 -6.87
C ALA A 40 -2.32 -3.22 -8.07
N THR A 41 -2.46 -4.08 -9.08
CA THR A 41 -1.69 -4.01 -10.33
C THR A 41 -2.08 -2.77 -11.13
N GLN A 42 -3.37 -2.49 -11.28
CA GLN A 42 -3.87 -1.27 -11.92
C GLN A 42 -3.38 -0.01 -11.20
N LEU A 43 -3.43 0.00 -9.86
CA LEU A 43 -2.90 1.13 -9.09
C LEU A 43 -1.40 1.31 -9.29
N ALA A 44 -0.63 0.22 -9.34
CA ALA A 44 0.80 0.26 -9.61
C ALA A 44 1.10 0.94 -10.95
N HIS A 45 0.38 0.56 -12.02
CA HIS A 45 0.47 1.21 -13.33
C HIS A 45 0.03 2.69 -13.27
N ALA A 46 -1.05 3.01 -12.56
CA ALA A 46 -1.52 4.38 -12.42
C ALA A 46 -0.49 5.27 -11.70
N LEU A 47 0.19 4.77 -10.69
CA LEU A 47 1.30 5.45 -10.01
C LEU A 47 2.52 5.60 -10.92
N ALA A 48 2.91 4.53 -11.62
CA ALA A 48 4.03 4.56 -12.56
C ALA A 48 3.80 5.55 -13.71
N ALA A 49 2.59 5.63 -14.26
CA ALA A 49 2.21 6.61 -15.28
C ALA A 49 2.31 8.06 -14.78
N ARG A 50 2.33 8.27 -13.46
CA ARG A 50 2.52 9.56 -12.79
C ARG A 50 3.96 9.83 -12.35
N GLY A 51 4.88 8.97 -12.77
CA GLY A 51 6.32 9.12 -12.51
C GLY A 51 6.80 8.48 -11.20
N VAL A 52 5.95 7.74 -10.48
CA VAL A 52 6.39 6.99 -9.29
C VAL A 52 7.17 5.75 -9.71
N GLY A 53 8.33 5.55 -9.12
CA GLY A 53 9.22 4.43 -9.43
C GLY A 53 9.84 3.77 -8.19
N ALA A 54 10.86 2.95 -8.44
CA ALA A 54 11.55 2.22 -7.38
C ALA A 54 12.22 3.17 -6.38
N GLY A 55 11.93 2.97 -5.11
CA GLY A 55 12.46 3.78 -4.01
C GLY A 55 11.69 5.07 -3.74
N ASP A 56 10.75 5.46 -4.59
CA ASP A 56 9.90 6.62 -4.34
C ASP A 56 8.88 6.35 -3.22
N HIS A 57 8.60 7.35 -2.41
CA HIS A 57 7.68 7.23 -1.29
C HIS A 57 6.30 7.78 -1.63
N VAL A 58 5.27 6.98 -1.33
CA VAL A 58 3.86 7.33 -1.59
C VAL A 58 3.09 7.39 -0.27
N GLY A 59 2.53 8.54 0.04
CA GLY A 59 1.68 8.73 1.20
C GLY A 59 0.31 8.06 1.02
N LEU A 60 -0.11 7.29 2.01
CA LEU A 60 -1.46 6.72 2.08
C LEU A 60 -2.23 7.45 3.19
N TYR A 61 -2.93 8.51 2.82
CA TYR A 61 -3.74 9.35 3.72
C TYR A 61 -5.20 8.92 3.62
N LEU A 62 -5.45 7.72 4.14
CA LEU A 62 -6.69 6.98 3.98
C LEU A 62 -7.19 6.47 5.33
N HIS A 63 -8.49 6.31 5.47
CA HIS A 63 -9.05 5.43 6.48
C HIS A 63 -8.78 3.96 6.13
N ASN A 64 -9.00 3.10 7.11
CA ASN A 64 -8.88 1.67 6.88
C ASN A 64 -9.95 1.19 5.91
N GLY A 65 -9.51 0.66 4.77
CA GLY A 65 -10.37 0.22 3.69
C GLY A 65 -9.64 -0.69 2.71
N THR A 66 -10.31 -1.06 1.63
CA THR A 66 -9.71 -1.84 0.54
C THR A 66 -8.62 -1.03 -0.15
N GLU A 67 -8.84 0.26 -0.35
CA GLU A 67 -7.96 1.21 -1.02
C GLU A 67 -6.62 1.37 -0.28
N TYR A 68 -6.64 1.23 1.07
CA TYR A 68 -5.41 1.23 1.86
C TYR A 68 -4.55 -0.01 1.56
N VAL A 69 -5.18 -1.20 1.50
CA VAL A 69 -4.47 -2.45 1.18
C VAL A 69 -3.99 -2.45 -0.28
N GLU A 70 -4.83 -2.00 -1.20
CA GLU A 70 -4.49 -1.82 -2.61
C GLU A 70 -3.32 -0.84 -2.77
N GLY A 71 -3.34 0.26 -2.01
CA GLY A 71 -2.27 1.27 -1.97
C GLY A 71 -0.93 0.71 -1.56
N MET A 72 -0.90 -0.07 -0.47
CA MET A 72 0.32 -0.74 -0.03
C MET A 72 0.84 -1.71 -1.10
N LEU A 73 -0.02 -2.58 -1.62
CA LEU A 73 0.38 -3.58 -2.61
C LEU A 73 0.79 -2.95 -3.94
N GLY A 74 0.06 -1.95 -4.41
CA GLY A 74 0.37 -1.23 -5.65
C GLY A 74 1.75 -0.58 -5.60
N CYS A 75 2.09 0.09 -4.49
CA CYS A 75 3.43 0.64 -4.28
C CYS A 75 4.50 -0.46 -4.32
N TRP A 76 4.32 -1.54 -3.58
CA TRP A 76 5.32 -2.62 -3.54
C TRP A 76 5.48 -3.33 -4.89
N LYS A 77 4.45 -3.38 -5.75
CA LYS A 77 4.56 -3.95 -7.09
C LYS A 77 5.57 -3.22 -7.97
N ILE A 78 5.65 -1.90 -7.86
CA ILE A 78 6.61 -1.05 -8.59
C ILE A 78 7.86 -0.71 -7.77
N ARG A 79 8.06 -1.38 -6.62
CA ARG A 79 9.18 -1.14 -5.71
C ARG A 79 9.18 0.24 -5.04
N ALA A 80 8.05 0.94 -5.08
CA ALA A 80 7.83 2.16 -4.31
C ALA A 80 7.54 1.81 -2.84
N VAL A 81 7.67 2.78 -1.97
CA VAL A 81 7.53 2.62 -0.52
C VAL A 81 6.25 3.29 -0.04
N PRO A 82 5.23 2.54 0.37
CA PRO A 82 4.05 3.14 0.96
C PRO A 82 4.35 3.68 2.35
N VAL A 83 3.92 4.90 2.61
CA VAL A 83 4.05 5.59 3.90
C VAL A 83 2.67 5.85 4.48
N ASN A 84 2.41 5.29 5.66
CA ASN A 84 1.16 5.53 6.37
C ASN A 84 1.07 6.97 6.87
N VAL A 85 0.06 7.71 6.44
CA VAL A 85 -0.26 9.05 6.94
C VAL A 85 -1.45 8.95 7.90
N ASN A 86 -1.25 9.38 9.14
CA ASN A 86 -2.34 9.32 10.13
C ASN A 86 -3.46 10.28 9.73
N TYR A 87 -4.66 9.77 9.54
CA TYR A 87 -5.84 10.55 9.14
C TYR A 87 -6.26 11.65 10.14
N ARG A 88 -5.67 11.66 11.34
CA ARG A 88 -5.89 12.69 12.35
C ARG A 88 -4.91 13.85 12.28
N TYR A 89 -3.89 13.77 11.41
CA TYR A 89 -2.90 14.84 11.29
C TYR A 89 -3.54 16.10 10.72
N VAL A 90 -3.12 17.21 11.31
CA VAL A 90 -3.43 18.56 10.86
C VAL A 90 -2.26 19.12 10.02
N GLU A 91 -2.42 20.32 9.50
CA GLU A 91 -1.51 20.93 8.51
C GLU A 91 -0.01 20.82 8.85
N ASP A 92 0.40 21.22 10.07
CA ASP A 92 1.83 21.21 10.42
C ASP A 92 2.41 19.79 10.57
N GLU A 93 1.59 18.83 11.01
CA GLU A 93 1.99 17.42 11.08
C GLU A 93 2.07 16.80 9.68
N LEU A 94 1.18 17.19 8.77
CA LEU A 94 1.26 16.76 7.35
C LEU A 94 2.50 17.31 6.68
N VAL A 95 2.79 18.60 6.84
CA VAL A 95 4.02 19.20 6.29
C VAL A 95 5.25 18.46 6.77
N TYR A 96 5.32 18.24 8.09
CA TYR A 96 6.43 17.51 8.68
C TYR A 96 6.58 16.11 8.06
N LEU A 97 5.49 15.32 8.03
CA LEU A 97 5.55 13.95 7.54
C LEU A 97 5.86 13.89 6.03
N PHE A 98 5.26 14.77 5.23
CA PHE A 98 5.46 14.77 3.78
C PHE A 98 6.92 15.13 3.42
N ASP A 99 7.52 16.06 4.16
CA ASP A 99 8.90 16.47 4.00
C ASP A 99 9.88 15.42 4.57
N ASP A 100 9.69 14.96 5.82
CA ASP A 100 10.55 13.97 6.48
C ASP A 100 10.55 12.60 5.77
N ALA A 101 9.43 12.26 5.15
CA ALA A 101 9.27 11.03 4.37
C ALA A 101 9.60 11.20 2.88
N ASP A 102 10.04 12.35 2.41
CA ASP A 102 10.33 12.62 0.99
C ASP A 102 9.20 12.14 0.06
N LEU A 103 7.94 12.44 0.39
CA LEU A 103 6.81 11.95 -0.40
C LEU A 103 6.79 12.59 -1.80
N VAL A 104 6.58 11.76 -2.83
CA VAL A 104 6.41 12.22 -4.22
C VAL A 104 4.97 12.18 -4.70
N SER A 105 4.14 11.32 -4.09
CA SER A 105 2.72 11.17 -4.44
C SER A 105 1.90 10.88 -3.19
N VAL A 106 0.61 11.22 -3.21
CA VAL A 106 -0.32 10.92 -2.12
C VAL A 106 -1.61 10.31 -2.67
N VAL A 107 -1.99 9.16 -2.12
CA VAL A 107 -3.33 8.59 -2.28
C VAL A 107 -4.14 8.95 -1.04
N HIS A 108 -5.31 9.57 -1.21
CA HIS A 108 -6.06 10.10 -0.08
C HIS A 108 -7.57 9.98 -0.27
N HIS A 109 -8.32 9.93 0.83
CA HIS A 109 -9.76 10.14 0.77
C HIS A 109 -10.09 11.59 0.39
N ARG A 110 -11.19 11.77 -0.33
CA ARG A 110 -11.63 13.08 -0.80
C ARG A 110 -11.81 14.09 0.33
N GLU A 111 -12.31 13.66 1.49
CA GLU A 111 -12.50 14.51 2.67
C GLU A 111 -11.22 15.23 3.13
N PHE A 112 -10.04 14.66 2.85
CA PHE A 112 -8.75 15.24 3.22
C PHE A 112 -8.21 16.25 2.21
N ALA A 113 -8.81 16.37 1.05
CA ALA A 113 -8.35 17.26 -0.02
C ALA A 113 -8.17 18.73 0.44
N PRO A 114 -9.09 19.34 1.19
CA PRO A 114 -8.90 20.71 1.65
C PRO A 114 -7.68 20.87 2.58
N THR A 115 -7.43 19.90 3.47
CA THR A 115 -6.28 19.92 4.37
C THR A 115 -4.96 19.79 3.60
N ILE A 116 -4.92 18.89 2.60
CA ILE A 116 -3.75 18.74 1.74
C ILE A 116 -3.53 20.02 0.93
N ALA A 117 -4.58 20.59 0.33
CA ALA A 117 -4.50 21.82 -0.46
C ALA A 117 -3.90 23.00 0.34
N ALA A 118 -4.22 23.10 1.62
CA ALA A 118 -3.67 24.12 2.50
C ALA A 118 -2.15 24.02 2.68
N VAL A 119 -1.55 22.82 2.49
CA VAL A 119 -0.13 22.57 2.76
C VAL A 119 0.71 22.31 1.50
N THR A 120 0.13 22.09 0.32
CA THR A 120 0.86 21.74 -0.91
C THR A 120 1.98 22.73 -1.25
N HIS A 121 1.77 24.03 -1.01
CA HIS A 121 2.78 25.06 -1.25
C HIS A 121 4.01 24.95 -0.33
N ARG A 122 3.91 24.19 0.77
CA ARG A 122 4.99 23.97 1.75
C ARG A 122 5.76 22.66 1.47
N VAL A 123 5.21 21.79 0.63
CA VAL A 123 5.74 20.44 0.34
C VAL A 123 5.88 20.21 -1.17
N PRO A 124 6.72 20.98 -1.86
CA PRO A 124 6.84 20.96 -3.33
C PRO A 124 7.35 19.63 -3.89
N GLY A 125 7.85 18.72 -3.04
CA GLY A 125 8.24 17.36 -3.44
C GLY A 125 7.05 16.48 -3.84
N VAL A 126 5.86 16.75 -3.29
CA VAL A 126 4.66 15.99 -3.64
C VAL A 126 4.09 16.52 -4.96
N THR A 127 4.20 15.72 -6.01
CA THR A 127 3.90 16.15 -7.39
C THR A 127 2.62 15.54 -7.97
N SER A 128 1.99 14.56 -7.32
CA SER A 128 0.76 13.97 -7.81
C SER A 128 -0.18 13.50 -6.69
N PHE A 129 -1.47 13.52 -6.98
CA PHE A 129 -2.52 13.11 -6.04
C PHE A 129 -3.52 12.18 -6.71
N LEU A 130 -3.91 11.11 -5.97
CA LEU A 130 -5.05 10.25 -6.30
C LEU A 130 -6.06 10.35 -5.17
N TYR A 131 -7.28 10.79 -5.45
CA TYR A 131 -8.31 10.83 -4.41
C TYR A 131 -9.32 9.70 -4.56
N VAL A 132 -9.65 9.09 -3.43
CA VAL A 132 -10.72 8.09 -3.29
C VAL A 132 -12.01 8.82 -2.99
N GLU A 133 -13.04 8.57 -3.78
CA GLU A 133 -14.38 9.12 -3.53
C GLU A 133 -15.00 8.47 -2.28
N ASP A 134 -15.34 9.28 -1.30
CA ASP A 134 -15.84 8.85 0.02
C ASP A 134 -17.25 9.39 0.33
N GLY A 135 -17.86 10.10 -0.63
CA GLY A 135 -19.17 10.71 -0.46
C GLY A 135 -19.19 12.01 0.35
N SER A 136 -18.03 12.50 0.81
CA SER A 136 -17.93 13.78 1.55
C SER A 136 -18.30 14.99 0.71
N GLY A 137 -18.08 14.91 -0.60
CA GLY A 137 -18.23 16.05 -1.52
C GLY A 137 -17.25 17.19 -1.26
N ALA A 138 -16.13 16.91 -0.53
CA ALA A 138 -15.12 17.92 -0.24
C ALA A 138 -14.50 18.51 -1.52
N ASP A 139 -14.13 19.79 -1.44
CA ASP A 139 -13.57 20.51 -2.58
C ASP A 139 -12.14 20.04 -2.89
N ILE A 140 -11.90 19.61 -4.13
CA ILE A 140 -10.59 19.19 -4.63
C ILE A 140 -9.89 20.28 -5.48
N SER A 141 -10.57 21.38 -5.79
CA SER A 141 -10.06 22.40 -6.72
C SER A 141 -8.76 23.04 -6.26
N GLY A 142 -8.50 23.08 -4.95
CA GLY A 142 -7.26 23.57 -4.39
C GLY A 142 -6.05 22.66 -4.64
N LEU A 143 -6.27 21.39 -4.99
CA LEU A 143 -5.22 20.43 -5.36
C LEU A 143 -4.98 20.40 -6.87
N ASP A 144 -6.04 20.61 -7.66
CA ASP A 144 -6.01 20.50 -9.12
C ASP A 144 -5.32 21.72 -9.74
N THR A 145 -4.00 21.64 -9.79
CA THR A 145 -3.17 22.65 -10.45
C THR A 145 -2.40 22.01 -11.61
N SER A 146 -1.94 22.82 -12.57
CA SER A 146 -1.09 22.33 -13.66
C SER A 146 0.24 21.73 -13.19
N ALA A 147 0.65 22.04 -11.96
CA ALA A 147 1.87 21.52 -11.34
C ALA A 147 1.64 20.20 -10.55
N HIS A 148 0.39 19.93 -10.18
CA HIS A 148 0.02 18.79 -9.32
C HIS A 148 -1.22 18.10 -9.90
N PRO A 149 -1.05 17.18 -10.88
CA PRO A 149 -2.17 16.48 -11.48
C PRO A 149 -2.92 15.65 -10.40
N VAL A 150 -4.22 15.89 -10.36
CA VAL A 150 -5.14 15.16 -9.47
C VAL A 150 -6.02 14.26 -10.32
N ALA A 151 -6.24 13.03 -9.87
CA ALA A 151 -7.16 12.11 -10.54
C ALA A 151 -8.02 11.36 -9.52
N GLU A 152 -9.23 11.01 -9.95
CA GLU A 152 -10.08 10.12 -9.17
C GLU A 152 -9.54 8.69 -9.25
N TYR A 153 -9.55 8.01 -8.10
CA TYR A 153 -8.91 6.70 -7.90
C TYR A 153 -9.46 5.62 -8.83
N GLU A 154 -10.77 5.41 -8.83
CA GLU A 154 -11.39 4.34 -9.65
C GLU A 154 -11.26 4.63 -11.15
N ALA A 155 -11.37 5.89 -11.55
CA ALA A 155 -11.15 6.29 -12.94
C ALA A 155 -9.70 6.05 -13.36
N ALA A 156 -8.74 6.37 -12.49
CA ALA A 156 -7.33 6.14 -12.76
C ALA A 156 -6.99 4.64 -12.88
N LEU A 157 -7.61 3.78 -12.07
CA LEU A 157 -7.43 2.33 -12.14
C LEU A 157 -8.06 1.76 -13.43
N ALA A 158 -9.26 2.21 -13.79
CA ALA A 158 -9.99 1.68 -14.95
C ALA A 158 -9.26 1.85 -16.29
N GLU A 159 -8.31 2.78 -16.36
CA GLU A 159 -7.49 3.02 -17.54
C GLU A 159 -6.27 2.08 -17.64
N GLN A 160 -6.00 1.26 -16.61
CA GLN A 160 -4.75 0.51 -16.48
C GLN A 160 -4.93 -0.99 -16.71
N SER A 161 -3.82 -1.62 -17.13
CA SER A 161 -3.71 -3.06 -17.29
C SER A 161 -3.68 -3.78 -15.94
N THR A 162 -4.15 -5.03 -15.92
CA THR A 162 -3.99 -5.99 -14.82
C THR A 162 -2.77 -6.90 -15.02
N GLU A 163 -1.97 -6.70 -16.06
CA GLU A 163 -0.77 -7.49 -16.32
C GLU A 163 0.37 -7.10 -15.36
N ARG A 164 1.03 -8.09 -14.80
CA ARG A 164 2.15 -7.93 -13.85
C ARG A 164 3.48 -7.77 -14.59
N ASP A 165 3.63 -6.78 -15.44
CA ASP A 165 4.80 -6.52 -16.29
C ASP A 165 5.80 -5.54 -15.64
N PHE A 166 6.01 -5.66 -14.35
CA PHE A 166 6.90 -4.82 -13.56
C PHE A 166 8.34 -5.33 -13.53
N ALA A 167 9.28 -4.43 -13.22
CA ALA A 167 10.67 -4.79 -12.99
C ALA A 167 10.82 -5.81 -11.84
N GLU A 168 11.89 -6.62 -11.90
CA GLU A 168 12.22 -7.58 -10.85
C GLU A 168 12.40 -6.87 -9.50
N ARG A 169 11.71 -7.38 -8.48
CA ARG A 169 11.75 -6.86 -7.10
C ARG A 169 12.93 -7.43 -6.33
N SER A 170 13.30 -6.79 -5.22
CA SER A 170 14.38 -7.20 -4.36
C SER A 170 13.89 -7.40 -2.92
N GLY A 171 14.43 -8.39 -2.21
CA GLY A 171 14.23 -8.54 -0.76
C GLY A 171 14.75 -7.34 0.04
N ASP A 172 15.61 -6.50 -0.58
CA ASP A 172 16.11 -5.24 -0.02
C ASP A 172 15.13 -4.07 -0.17
N ASP A 173 14.04 -4.23 -0.94
CA ASP A 173 13.01 -3.19 -1.06
C ASP A 173 12.45 -2.84 0.33
N LEU A 174 12.15 -1.56 0.53
CA LEU A 174 11.84 -1.05 1.85
C LEU A 174 10.36 -1.16 2.23
N TYR A 175 10.15 -1.28 3.53
CA TYR A 175 8.91 -1.00 4.24
C TYR A 175 9.19 0.04 5.32
N ILE A 176 8.41 1.12 5.33
CA ILE A 176 8.57 2.20 6.32
C ILE A 176 7.29 2.29 7.15
N LEU A 177 7.45 2.32 8.46
CA LEU A 177 6.37 2.52 9.41
C LEU A 177 6.65 3.76 10.26
N TYR A 178 5.84 4.80 10.09
CA TYR A 178 5.86 5.96 10.97
C TYR A 178 5.14 5.65 12.27
N THR A 179 5.87 5.78 13.37
CA THR A 179 5.32 5.54 14.71
C THR A 179 5.24 6.86 15.47
N GLY A 180 4.09 7.11 16.11
CA GLY A 180 3.93 8.21 17.04
C GLY A 180 4.81 7.98 18.28
N GLY A 181 5.82 8.84 18.44
CA GLY A 181 6.62 8.85 19.67
C GLY A 181 5.87 9.50 20.83
N THR A 182 6.09 9.03 22.05
CA THR A 182 5.51 9.64 23.25
C THR A 182 6.09 11.02 23.57
N THR A 183 7.13 11.45 22.85
CA THR A 183 7.94 12.64 23.20
C THR A 183 8.31 13.54 22.01
N GLY A 184 7.67 13.40 20.85
CA GLY A 184 8.03 14.24 19.68
C GLY A 184 7.31 13.85 18.40
N MET A 185 7.75 14.44 17.30
CA MET A 185 7.24 14.15 15.96
C MET A 185 7.44 12.68 15.58
N PRO A 186 6.54 12.09 14.75
CA PRO A 186 6.65 10.71 14.31
C PRO A 186 7.99 10.45 13.61
N LYS A 187 8.50 9.23 13.74
CA LYS A 187 9.73 8.80 13.05
C LYS A 187 9.46 7.57 12.20
N GLY A 188 10.02 7.55 11.00
CA GLY A 188 9.98 6.41 10.10
C GLY A 188 10.96 5.31 10.53
N VAL A 189 10.44 4.14 10.87
CA VAL A 189 11.25 2.94 11.09
C VAL A 189 11.33 2.19 9.77
N MET A 190 12.54 2.02 9.25
CA MET A 190 12.81 1.37 7.97
C MET A 190 13.18 -0.10 8.18
N TRP A 191 12.57 -0.96 7.36
CA TRP A 191 12.85 -2.39 7.31
C TRP A 191 13.06 -2.81 5.86
N ARG A 192 13.97 -3.77 5.63
CA ARG A 192 13.92 -4.54 4.39
C ARG A 192 12.68 -5.42 4.41
N GLN A 193 11.99 -5.55 3.28
CA GLN A 193 10.75 -6.35 3.22
C GLN A 193 11.00 -7.81 3.62
N GLU A 194 12.11 -8.40 3.18
CA GLU A 194 12.47 -9.76 3.56
C GLU A 194 12.69 -9.91 5.07
N ASP A 195 13.37 -8.95 5.71
CA ASP A 195 13.67 -9.02 7.14
C ASP A 195 12.39 -8.95 7.98
N ILE A 196 11.50 -7.99 7.70
CA ILE A 196 10.25 -7.87 8.45
C ILE A 196 9.29 -9.01 8.14
N PHE A 197 9.29 -9.54 6.91
CA PHE A 197 8.53 -10.72 6.57
C PHE A 197 8.90 -11.88 7.51
N PHE A 198 10.17 -12.20 7.63
CA PHE A 198 10.63 -13.30 8.48
C PHE A 198 10.61 -12.99 9.97
N ALA A 199 10.71 -11.75 10.39
CA ALA A 199 10.67 -11.36 11.80
C ALA A 199 9.25 -11.30 12.37
N ALA A 200 8.28 -10.86 11.58
CA ALA A 200 6.95 -10.53 12.09
C ALA A 200 5.78 -11.23 11.36
N MET A 201 5.99 -11.65 10.10
CA MET A 201 4.94 -12.24 9.27
C MET A 201 5.24 -13.68 8.91
N ASP A 202 6.45 -14.09 9.18
CA ASP A 202 6.88 -15.43 8.87
C ASP A 202 5.95 -16.43 9.48
N GLY A 203 5.50 -17.18 8.58
CA GLY A 203 5.03 -18.46 8.96
C GLY A 203 6.05 -19.37 9.59
N SER A 204 7.12 -18.95 10.20
CA SER A 204 7.85 -19.78 11.16
C SER A 204 6.94 -20.11 12.34
N ALA A 205 5.73 -19.63 12.25
CA ALA A 205 4.49 -20.11 12.83
C ALA A 205 4.76 -20.77 14.17
N MET A 206 5.46 -20.08 15.05
CA MET A 206 5.74 -20.58 16.40
C MET A 206 6.19 -22.07 16.43
N GLY A 207 6.98 -22.50 15.45
CA GLY A 207 7.52 -23.85 15.36
C GLY A 207 6.58 -24.93 14.81
N VAL A 208 5.43 -24.55 14.24
CA VAL A 208 4.45 -25.53 13.73
C VAL A 208 4.72 -25.93 12.27
N ALA A 209 5.41 -25.10 11.51
CA ALA A 209 5.78 -25.41 10.13
C ALA A 209 7.23 -25.00 9.85
N PRO A 210 7.95 -25.68 8.93
CA PRO A 210 9.29 -25.26 8.53
C PRO A 210 9.24 -23.86 7.91
N ARG A 211 10.33 -23.10 8.03
CA ARG A 211 10.46 -21.79 7.38
C ARG A 211 10.28 -21.95 5.87
N PRO A 212 9.51 -21.08 5.17
CA PRO A 212 9.43 -21.12 3.73
C PRO A 212 10.79 -20.76 3.13
N GLU A 213 11.19 -21.46 2.07
CA GLU A 213 12.41 -21.17 1.31
C GLU A 213 12.11 -20.27 0.11
N THR A 214 10.86 -20.32 -0.38
CA THR A 214 10.37 -19.53 -1.50
C THR A 214 8.96 -18.99 -1.22
N PRO A 215 8.53 -17.89 -1.86
CA PRO A 215 7.13 -17.44 -1.77
C PRO A 215 6.13 -18.52 -2.20
N GLU A 216 6.50 -19.40 -3.15
CA GLU A 216 5.67 -20.50 -3.64
C GLU A 216 5.33 -21.53 -2.53
N ASP A 217 6.21 -21.71 -1.55
CA ASP A 217 5.94 -22.58 -0.39
C ASP A 217 4.73 -22.08 0.43
N LEU A 218 4.50 -20.77 0.44
CA LEU A 218 3.32 -20.17 1.06
C LEU A 218 2.05 -20.53 0.30
N ALA A 219 2.09 -20.50 -1.03
CA ALA A 219 0.96 -20.88 -1.87
C ALA A 219 0.52 -22.32 -1.61
N GLU A 220 1.47 -23.25 -1.49
CA GLU A 220 1.16 -24.65 -1.16
C GLU A 220 0.54 -24.80 0.24
N ARG A 221 1.03 -24.05 1.22
CA ARG A 221 0.43 -24.04 2.57
C ARG A 221 -1.00 -23.54 2.57
N VAL A 222 -1.28 -22.47 1.80
CA VAL A 222 -2.63 -21.91 1.68
C VAL A 222 -3.58 -22.93 1.07
N LYS A 223 -3.17 -23.63 0.02
CA LYS A 223 -3.97 -24.71 -0.58
C LYS A 223 -4.27 -25.82 0.41
N LEU A 224 -3.26 -26.29 1.15
CA LEU A 224 -3.41 -27.36 2.13
C LEU A 224 -4.32 -27.01 3.31
N SER A 225 -4.34 -25.73 3.70
CA SER A 225 -5.19 -25.24 4.78
C SER A 225 -6.64 -24.92 4.37
N GLY A 226 -7.03 -25.24 3.14
CA GLY A 226 -8.35 -24.92 2.61
C GLY A 226 -8.62 -23.41 2.49
N GLY A 227 -7.55 -22.63 2.27
CA GLY A 227 -7.62 -21.18 2.13
C GLY A 227 -7.63 -20.43 3.48
N THR A 228 -7.50 -21.13 4.59
CA THR A 228 -7.41 -20.51 5.92
C THR A 228 -5.94 -20.29 6.29
N LEU A 229 -5.29 -19.34 5.64
CA LEU A 229 -3.97 -18.91 6.10
C LEU A 229 -4.13 -17.85 7.18
N THR A 230 -3.88 -18.25 8.42
CA THR A 230 -3.99 -17.39 9.61
C THR A 230 -3.10 -16.15 9.52
N MET A 231 -2.09 -16.16 8.66
CA MET A 231 -1.08 -15.08 8.55
C MET A 231 -1.37 -14.06 7.45
N ALA A 232 -1.74 -14.47 6.23
CA ALA A 232 -2.24 -13.51 5.23
C ALA A 232 -3.51 -12.83 5.77
N THR A 233 -4.35 -13.59 6.48
CA THR A 233 -5.52 -13.06 7.18
C THR A 233 -5.15 -12.17 8.37
N ALA A 234 -4.05 -12.39 9.07
CA ALA A 234 -3.65 -11.53 10.20
C ALA A 234 -3.06 -10.19 9.74
N PHE A 235 -2.39 -10.15 8.60
CA PHE A 235 -1.94 -8.88 8.00
C PHE A 235 -3.13 -8.03 7.53
N ILE A 236 -4.16 -8.69 7.01
CA ILE A 236 -5.37 -8.05 6.48
C ILE A 236 -6.47 -7.94 7.55
N ARG A 237 -6.50 -8.85 8.52
CA ARG A 237 -7.37 -8.82 9.71
C ARG A 237 -6.72 -8.16 10.92
N GLY A 238 -5.64 -7.44 10.78
CA GLY A 238 -5.09 -6.65 11.86
C GLY A 238 -6.27 -5.99 12.58
N ARG A 239 -6.44 -6.29 13.85
CA ARG A 239 -7.55 -5.73 14.65
C ARG A 239 -7.50 -4.22 14.50
N LEU A 240 -8.39 -3.73 13.67
CA LEU A 240 -8.70 -2.34 13.53
C LEU A 240 -9.53 -1.98 14.78
N GLN A 241 -8.86 -1.65 15.87
CA GLN A 241 -9.43 -0.93 16.99
C GLN A 241 -8.85 0.47 17.02
#